data_c56b0f4bc5293d1242edc29ea765d032
#
_entry.id   c56b0f4bc5293d1242edc29ea765d032
#
_cell.length_a   1.000
_cell.length_b   1.000
_cell.length_c   1.000
_cell.angle_alpha   90.00
_cell.angle_beta   90.00
_cell.angle_gamma   90.00
#
_symmetry.space_group_name_H-M   'P 1'
#
loop_
_entity.id
_entity.type
_entity.pdbx_description
1 polymer ?
#
loop_
_entity_poly.entity_id
_entity_poly.type
_entity_poly.pdbx_seq_one_letter_code
_entity_poly.pdbx_strand_id
1 'polypeptide(L)'
;MQHARLPRNPWAEGRIVCKRTDREVAVRLTKWGHSCIRLEGPGGRIVIDPGSLTEAGATAAVDAILLTHEHADHFLETRVRAAAAANPRLQVWTNASVASLLTGLGRQLHVVGHGDAFTVAGFDVQAYGTVHAQVHRDVPLIANTGFLIDGRLFHPGDALTIPDQPVSTLMLPIHAPWLRIADLIDWSREMCPRRAFVVHDGFLNSVGIAFVGGLLGENGPGINTSYRRLAPMEEVDDI
;
A
#
# COMPACT_ATOMS: atom_id res chain seq x y z
N MET A 1 1.51 45.02 26.06
CA MET A 1 1.38 44.11 24.92
C MET A 1 0.89 42.77 25.45
N GLN A 2 -0.40 42.49 25.27
CA GLN A 2 -1.00 41.23 25.72
C GLN A 2 -0.72 40.16 24.63
N HIS A 3 0.03 39.11 25.00
CA HIS A 3 0.19 37.93 24.14
C HIS A 3 -1.15 37.18 24.10
N ALA A 4 -1.81 37.24 22.95
CA ALA A 4 -2.98 36.40 22.68
C ALA A 4 -2.53 34.93 22.69
N ARG A 5 -3.05 34.14 23.61
CA ARG A 5 -2.90 32.68 23.62
C ARG A 5 -3.66 32.13 22.42
N LEU A 6 -2.97 31.38 21.56
CA LEU A 6 -3.62 30.61 20.50
C LEU A 6 -4.67 29.66 21.12
N PRO A 7 -5.82 29.46 20.49
CA PRO A 7 -6.84 28.53 21.00
C PRO A 7 -6.24 27.11 21.06
N ARG A 8 -6.56 26.41 22.16
CA ARG A 8 -6.19 24.99 22.32
C ARG A 8 -6.81 24.21 21.19
N ASN A 9 -6.03 23.31 20.57
CA ASN A 9 -6.48 22.41 19.53
C ASN A 9 -7.66 21.56 20.07
N PRO A 10 -8.91 21.71 19.54
CA PRO A 10 -10.07 21.02 20.07
C PRO A 10 -10.04 19.50 19.79
N TRP A 11 -9.07 19.00 19.05
CA TRP A 11 -8.94 17.59 18.66
C TRP A 11 -8.00 16.77 19.58
N ALA A 12 -7.55 17.32 20.70
CA ALA A 12 -6.60 16.67 21.60
C ALA A 12 -7.21 15.64 22.58
N GLU A 13 -8.53 15.53 22.67
CA GLU A 13 -9.22 14.62 23.59
C GLU A 13 -9.77 13.42 22.83
N GLY A 14 -9.09 12.29 22.93
CA GLY A 14 -9.55 11.00 22.39
C GLY A 14 -8.45 10.15 21.76
N ARG A 15 -7.34 9.90 22.47
CA ARG A 15 -6.35 8.93 21.97
C ARG A 15 -6.96 7.52 22.05
N ILE A 16 -7.27 6.96 20.89
CA ILE A 16 -7.55 5.53 20.76
C ILE A 16 -6.23 4.79 21.00
N VAL A 17 -6.21 3.90 22.00
CA VAL A 17 -5.04 3.05 22.29
C VAL A 17 -5.10 1.83 21.38
N CYS A 18 -4.22 1.79 20.37
CA CYS A 18 -4.09 0.67 19.44
C CYS A 18 -3.52 -0.57 20.16
N LYS A 19 -4.13 -1.74 19.98
CA LYS A 19 -3.64 -3.01 20.54
C LYS A 19 -2.41 -3.50 19.79
N ARG A 20 -1.42 -4.03 20.54
CA ARG A 20 -0.17 -4.59 19.99
C ARG A 20 -0.34 -6.07 19.64
N THR A 21 0.20 -6.47 18.48
CA THR A 21 0.54 -7.86 18.16
C THR A 21 2.04 -7.89 17.87
N ASP A 22 2.81 -8.48 18.76
CA ASP A 22 4.27 -8.59 18.64
C ASP A 22 4.63 -10.00 18.15
N ARG A 23 5.02 -10.13 16.90
CA ARG A 23 5.79 -11.27 16.40
C ARG A 23 6.94 -10.66 15.60
N GLU A 24 8.12 -10.61 16.20
CA GLU A 24 9.32 -10.09 15.54
C GLU A 24 9.84 -11.14 14.54
N VAL A 25 9.48 -10.94 13.27
CA VAL A 25 10.24 -11.49 12.15
C VAL A 25 10.84 -10.26 11.47
N ALA A 26 12.16 -10.22 11.33
CA ALA A 26 12.85 -9.13 10.67
C ALA A 26 12.43 -9.09 9.19
N VAL A 27 11.64 -8.09 8.82
CA VAL A 27 11.20 -7.84 7.44
C VAL A 27 11.70 -6.47 7.02
N ARG A 28 12.39 -6.43 5.89
CA ARG A 28 12.82 -5.18 5.26
C ARG A 28 11.82 -4.75 4.22
N LEU A 29 11.43 -3.48 4.27
CA LEU A 29 10.64 -2.81 3.24
C LEU A 29 11.53 -1.88 2.43
N THR A 30 11.49 -1.97 1.11
CA THR A 30 12.09 -1.01 0.17
C THR A 30 10.99 -0.34 -0.64
N LYS A 31 10.99 1.00 -0.70
CA LYS A 31 10.11 1.75 -1.61
C LYS A 31 10.72 1.74 -3.02
N TRP A 32 9.94 1.28 -4.02
CA TRP A 32 10.40 1.20 -5.42
C TRP A 32 9.73 2.24 -6.34
N GLY A 33 9.19 3.29 -5.77
CA GLY A 33 8.49 4.36 -6.49
C GLY A 33 6.98 4.22 -6.44
N HIS A 34 6.26 5.30 -6.55
CA HIS A 34 4.80 5.41 -6.53
C HIS A 34 4.14 4.49 -5.48
N SER A 35 3.41 3.47 -5.91
CA SER A 35 2.79 2.48 -5.02
C SER A 35 3.62 1.21 -4.85
N CYS A 36 4.75 1.09 -5.55
CA CYS A 36 5.55 -0.13 -5.51
C CYS A 36 6.39 -0.22 -4.24
N ILE A 37 6.22 -1.33 -3.53
CA ILE A 37 7.07 -1.72 -2.41
C ILE A 37 7.60 -3.13 -2.61
N ARG A 38 8.78 -3.41 -2.07
CA ARG A 38 9.33 -4.76 -1.95
C ARG A 38 9.55 -5.10 -0.49
N LEU A 39 9.17 -6.32 -0.12
CA LEU A 39 9.38 -6.89 1.20
C LEU A 39 10.37 -8.05 1.09
N GLU A 40 11.37 -8.05 1.98
CA GLU A 40 12.37 -9.11 2.09
C GLU A 40 12.32 -9.69 3.51
N GLY A 41 12.07 -10.98 3.60
CA GLY A 41 12.03 -11.72 4.85
C GLY A 41 12.89 -13.00 4.77
N PRO A 42 12.97 -13.78 5.85
CA PRO A 42 13.77 -15.01 5.87
C PRO A 42 13.36 -16.05 4.82
N GLY A 43 12.09 -16.04 4.39
CA GLY A 43 11.55 -16.99 3.41
C GLY A 43 11.67 -16.57 1.97
N GLY A 44 12.02 -15.31 1.67
CA GLY A 44 12.15 -14.80 0.31
C GLY A 44 11.74 -13.34 0.16
N ARG A 45 11.42 -12.97 -1.08
CA ARG A 45 11.12 -11.58 -1.49
C ARG A 45 9.82 -11.51 -2.25
N ILE A 46 8.98 -10.55 -1.87
CA ILE A 46 7.77 -10.21 -2.62
C ILE A 46 7.80 -8.75 -3.05
N VAL A 47 7.20 -8.43 -4.18
CA VAL A 47 6.97 -7.06 -4.64
C VAL A 47 5.48 -6.85 -4.84
N ILE A 48 4.98 -5.66 -4.44
CA ILE A 48 3.59 -5.27 -4.62
C ILE A 48 3.55 -4.10 -5.60
N ASP A 49 2.65 -4.17 -6.58
CA ASP A 49 2.33 -3.13 -7.57
C ASP A 49 3.55 -2.55 -8.34
N PRO A 50 4.30 -3.38 -9.07
CA PRO A 50 5.42 -2.91 -9.91
C PRO A 50 4.93 -2.27 -11.23
N GLY A 51 4.22 -1.16 -11.14
CA GLY A 51 3.61 -0.42 -12.26
C GLY A 51 4.58 0.44 -13.06
N SER A 52 4.05 1.34 -13.90
CA SER A 52 4.83 2.18 -14.82
C SER A 52 5.71 3.22 -14.13
N LEU A 53 5.32 3.68 -12.94
CA LEU A 53 6.05 4.67 -12.14
C LEU A 53 7.02 4.03 -11.12
N THR A 54 7.40 2.79 -11.37
CA THR A 54 8.32 2.00 -10.52
C THR A 54 9.73 2.04 -11.08
N GLU A 55 10.72 2.19 -10.20
CA GLU A 55 12.14 2.14 -10.55
C GLU A 55 12.52 0.82 -11.24
N ALA A 56 13.55 0.89 -12.09
CA ALA A 56 14.07 -0.29 -12.75
C ALA A 56 14.62 -1.30 -11.73
N GLY A 57 14.41 -2.59 -11.99
CA GLY A 57 14.92 -3.68 -11.13
C GLY A 57 13.98 -4.07 -9.97
N ALA A 58 12.84 -3.42 -9.77
CA ALA A 58 11.91 -3.76 -8.69
C ALA A 58 11.52 -5.24 -8.66
N THR A 59 11.39 -5.87 -9.83
CA THR A 59 11.05 -7.29 -9.99
C THR A 59 12.27 -8.22 -10.09
N ALA A 60 13.48 -7.69 -9.91
CA ALA A 60 14.68 -8.52 -9.96
C ALA A 60 14.81 -9.39 -8.70
N ALA A 61 15.05 -10.69 -8.92
CA ALA A 61 15.28 -11.67 -7.85
C ALA A 61 14.14 -11.73 -6.80
N VAL A 62 12.89 -11.48 -7.20
CA VAL A 62 11.71 -11.68 -6.34
C VAL A 62 11.14 -13.08 -6.56
N ASP A 63 10.50 -13.61 -5.52
CA ASP A 63 9.85 -14.91 -5.51
C ASP A 63 8.36 -14.79 -5.83
N ALA A 64 7.75 -13.62 -5.52
CA ALA A 64 6.38 -13.35 -5.89
C ALA A 64 6.12 -11.87 -6.23
N ILE A 65 5.09 -11.66 -7.06
CA ILE A 65 4.49 -10.37 -7.39
C ILE A 65 3.03 -10.41 -6.94
N LEU A 66 2.62 -9.41 -6.17
CA LEU A 66 1.24 -9.17 -5.77
C LEU A 66 0.72 -7.93 -6.53
N LEU A 67 -0.45 -8.03 -7.14
CA LEU A 67 -1.02 -6.92 -7.93
C LEU A 67 -2.41 -6.59 -7.41
N THR A 68 -2.61 -5.34 -7.03
CA THR A 68 -3.87 -4.89 -6.44
C THR A 68 -4.94 -4.65 -7.49
N HIS A 69 -4.60 -4.06 -8.63
CA HIS A 69 -5.54 -3.76 -9.72
C HIS A 69 -4.82 -3.48 -11.06
N GLU A 70 -5.60 -3.19 -12.11
CA GLU A 70 -5.12 -3.17 -13.50
C GLU A 70 -4.60 -1.83 -14.01
N HIS A 71 -4.65 -0.74 -13.23
CA HIS A 71 -4.13 0.55 -13.68
C HIS A 71 -2.62 0.49 -13.92
N ALA A 72 -2.16 1.20 -14.95
CA ALA A 72 -0.79 1.13 -15.42
C ALA A 72 0.27 1.55 -14.38
N ASP A 73 -0.08 2.41 -13.45
CA ASP A 73 0.79 2.86 -12.36
C ASP A 73 0.96 1.82 -11.23
N HIS A 74 0.12 0.78 -11.21
CA HIS A 74 0.22 -0.39 -10.30
C HIS A 74 0.63 -1.67 -11.03
N PHE A 75 0.22 -1.81 -12.29
CA PHE A 75 0.44 -3.00 -13.10
C PHE A 75 1.03 -2.64 -14.46
N LEU A 76 2.28 -3.05 -14.70
CA LEU A 76 2.91 -2.99 -16.02
C LEU A 76 3.08 -4.42 -16.56
N GLU A 77 2.18 -4.82 -17.45
CA GLU A 77 2.11 -6.19 -17.98
C GLU A 77 3.45 -6.70 -18.53
N THR A 78 4.15 -5.86 -19.31
CA THR A 78 5.44 -6.23 -19.90
C THR A 78 6.50 -6.53 -18.84
N ARG A 79 6.49 -5.81 -17.71
CA ARG A 79 7.40 -6.03 -16.58
C ARG A 79 7.10 -7.36 -15.87
N VAL A 80 5.82 -7.64 -15.62
CA VAL A 80 5.40 -8.89 -14.97
C VAL A 80 5.72 -10.09 -15.84
N ARG A 81 5.42 -10.02 -17.15
CA ARG A 81 5.74 -11.10 -18.09
C ARG A 81 7.25 -11.33 -18.22
N ALA A 82 8.05 -10.26 -18.26
CA ALA A 82 9.51 -10.37 -18.30
C ALA A 82 10.06 -11.04 -17.04
N ALA A 83 9.55 -10.68 -15.86
CA ALA A 83 9.93 -11.30 -14.60
C ALA A 83 9.55 -12.80 -14.56
N ALA A 84 8.33 -13.14 -14.99
CA ALA A 84 7.85 -14.52 -15.06
C ALA A 84 8.67 -15.37 -16.04
N ALA A 85 9.05 -14.83 -17.19
CA ALA A 85 9.90 -15.51 -18.16
C ALA A 85 11.31 -15.73 -17.62
N ALA A 86 11.86 -14.76 -16.86
CA ALA A 86 13.20 -14.85 -16.27
C ALA A 86 13.26 -15.82 -15.07
N ASN A 87 12.16 -16.00 -14.35
CA ASN A 87 12.07 -16.90 -13.20
C ASN A 87 10.85 -17.83 -13.32
N PRO A 88 11.01 -19.07 -13.80
CA PRO A 88 9.89 -20.03 -13.91
C PRO A 88 9.24 -20.41 -12.57
N ARG A 89 9.85 -20.09 -11.43
CA ARG A 89 9.29 -20.31 -10.08
C ARG A 89 8.58 -19.09 -9.51
N LEU A 90 8.66 -17.94 -10.19
CA LEU A 90 7.95 -16.72 -9.77
C LEU A 90 6.46 -16.99 -9.67
N GLN A 91 5.83 -16.52 -8.62
CA GLN A 91 4.38 -16.60 -8.43
C GLN A 91 3.77 -15.20 -8.55
N VAL A 92 2.67 -15.09 -9.28
CA VAL A 92 1.92 -13.85 -9.46
C VAL A 92 0.55 -14.03 -8.83
N TRP A 93 0.22 -13.21 -7.85
CA TRP A 93 -1.03 -13.25 -7.11
C TRP A 93 -1.83 -11.97 -7.35
N THR A 94 -3.08 -12.12 -7.78
CA THR A 94 -3.90 -10.98 -8.16
C THR A 94 -5.39 -11.34 -8.23
N ASN A 95 -6.25 -10.35 -8.46
CA ASN A 95 -7.66 -10.57 -8.68
C ASN A 95 -7.97 -11.09 -10.11
N ALA A 96 -9.22 -11.50 -10.33
CA ALA A 96 -9.66 -12.08 -11.61
C ALA A 96 -9.52 -11.10 -12.79
N SER A 97 -9.67 -9.77 -12.56
CA SER A 97 -9.56 -8.77 -13.63
C SER A 97 -8.14 -8.72 -14.18
N VAL A 98 -7.13 -8.51 -13.32
CA VAL A 98 -5.72 -8.50 -13.72
C VAL A 98 -5.29 -9.87 -14.27
N ALA A 99 -5.76 -10.96 -13.67
CA ALA A 99 -5.44 -12.32 -14.14
C ALA A 99 -5.90 -12.55 -15.57
N SER A 100 -7.02 -11.98 -15.98
CA SER A 100 -7.52 -12.07 -17.36
C SER A 100 -6.57 -11.41 -18.38
N LEU A 101 -5.78 -10.42 -17.97
CA LEU A 101 -4.75 -9.76 -18.77
C LEU A 101 -3.44 -10.56 -18.82
N LEU A 102 -3.21 -11.46 -17.85
CA LEU A 102 -1.99 -12.24 -17.70
C LEU A 102 -2.14 -13.69 -18.19
N THR A 103 -3.02 -13.94 -19.12
CA THR A 103 -3.18 -15.26 -19.72
C THR A 103 -1.86 -15.81 -20.25
N GLY A 104 -1.66 -17.14 -20.14
CA GLY A 104 -0.43 -17.80 -20.58
C GLY A 104 0.66 -17.97 -19.51
N LEU A 105 0.52 -17.38 -18.32
CA LEU A 105 1.45 -17.61 -17.20
C LEU A 105 1.26 -18.99 -16.53
N GLY A 106 0.16 -19.70 -16.82
CA GLY A 106 -0.06 -21.06 -16.33
C GLY A 106 0.01 -21.16 -14.80
N ARG A 107 0.89 -22.05 -14.31
CA ARG A 107 1.04 -22.30 -12.86
C ARG A 107 1.65 -21.17 -12.06
N GLN A 108 2.19 -20.15 -12.72
CA GLN A 108 2.74 -18.97 -12.04
C GLN A 108 1.65 -17.99 -11.61
N LEU A 109 0.42 -18.08 -12.16
CA LEU A 109 -0.67 -17.15 -11.91
C LEU A 109 -1.68 -17.75 -10.93
N HIS A 110 -1.96 -16.98 -9.87
CA HIS A 110 -2.91 -17.32 -8.82
C HIS A 110 -3.95 -16.22 -8.70
N VAL A 111 -5.22 -16.61 -8.70
CA VAL A 111 -6.34 -15.68 -8.55
C VAL A 111 -6.80 -15.69 -7.11
N VAL A 112 -6.91 -14.50 -6.51
CA VAL A 112 -7.39 -14.30 -5.15
C VAL A 112 -8.41 -13.16 -5.09
N GLY A 113 -9.24 -13.18 -4.08
CA GLY A 113 -10.25 -12.16 -3.81
C GLY A 113 -10.42 -11.90 -2.31
N HIS A 114 -11.35 -11.03 -1.97
CA HIS A 114 -11.64 -10.68 -0.58
C HIS A 114 -11.92 -11.92 0.28
N GLY A 115 -11.19 -12.02 1.40
CA GLY A 115 -11.30 -13.12 2.37
C GLY A 115 -10.36 -14.29 2.10
N ASP A 116 -9.69 -14.35 0.94
CA ASP A 116 -8.70 -15.39 0.67
C ASP A 116 -7.43 -15.16 1.50
N ALA A 117 -6.81 -16.28 1.92
CA ALA A 117 -5.54 -16.29 2.63
C ALA A 117 -4.60 -17.32 1.98
N PHE A 118 -3.31 -16.97 1.90
CA PHE A 118 -2.29 -17.83 1.32
C PHE A 118 -0.91 -17.51 1.90
N THR A 119 0.04 -18.41 1.69
CA THR A 119 1.45 -18.18 2.07
C THR A 119 2.31 -18.17 0.80
N VAL A 120 3.17 -17.15 0.66
CA VAL A 120 4.10 -17.04 -0.47
C VAL A 120 5.43 -16.44 -0.02
N ALA A 121 6.54 -17.00 -0.46
CA ALA A 121 7.89 -16.54 -0.10
C ALA A 121 8.09 -16.37 1.43
N GLY A 122 7.41 -17.18 2.23
CA GLY A 122 7.48 -17.14 3.70
C GLY A 122 6.63 -16.04 4.36
N PHE A 123 5.82 -15.31 3.59
CA PHE A 123 4.86 -14.33 4.09
C PHE A 123 3.45 -14.92 4.10
N ASP A 124 2.74 -14.73 5.20
CA ASP A 124 1.30 -14.98 5.28
C ASP A 124 0.55 -13.77 4.73
N VAL A 125 -0.29 -13.98 3.73
CA VAL A 125 -1.01 -12.91 3.01
C VAL A 125 -2.50 -13.13 3.12
N GLN A 126 -3.23 -12.05 3.43
CA GLN A 126 -4.68 -12.02 3.40
C GLN A 126 -5.15 -10.94 2.44
N ALA A 127 -6.15 -11.27 1.62
CA ALA A 127 -6.70 -10.40 0.59
C ALA A 127 -7.96 -9.68 1.08
N TYR A 128 -8.02 -8.35 0.89
CA TYR A 128 -9.11 -7.48 1.34
C TYR A 128 -9.62 -6.57 0.22
N GLY A 129 -10.92 -6.33 0.23
CA GLY A 129 -11.55 -5.44 -0.74
C GLY A 129 -11.89 -6.14 -2.06
N THR A 130 -12.77 -5.50 -2.83
CA THR A 130 -13.28 -6.06 -4.09
C THR A 130 -13.29 -5.05 -5.22
N VAL A 131 -13.31 -3.75 -4.90
CA VAL A 131 -13.54 -2.69 -5.87
C VAL A 131 -12.60 -1.50 -5.61
N HIS A 132 -12.11 -0.91 -6.69
CA HIS A 132 -11.35 0.34 -6.70
C HIS A 132 -12.24 1.52 -6.28
N ALA A 133 -11.67 2.52 -5.60
CA ALA A 133 -12.39 3.74 -5.28
C ALA A 133 -12.85 4.47 -6.55
N GLN A 134 -14.08 4.99 -6.54
CA GLN A 134 -14.67 5.58 -7.72
C GLN A 134 -14.04 6.93 -8.08
N VAL A 135 -13.48 7.03 -9.27
CA VAL A 135 -12.93 8.28 -9.82
C VAL A 135 -14.07 9.23 -10.23
N HIS A 136 -15.03 8.73 -11.01
CA HIS A 136 -16.21 9.45 -11.46
C HIS A 136 -17.31 8.45 -11.84
N ARG A 137 -18.58 8.85 -11.69
CA ARG A 137 -19.73 7.98 -12.02
C ARG A 137 -19.74 7.45 -13.45
N ASP A 138 -19.13 8.18 -14.39
CA ASP A 138 -19.05 7.81 -15.80
C ASP A 138 -17.78 6.96 -16.12
N VAL A 139 -16.92 6.71 -15.14
CA VAL A 139 -15.77 5.82 -15.24
C VAL A 139 -16.17 4.46 -14.65
N PRO A 140 -16.05 3.37 -15.42
CA PRO A 140 -16.34 2.03 -14.91
C PRO A 140 -15.55 1.70 -13.66
N LEU A 141 -16.21 1.06 -12.69
CA LEU A 141 -15.51 0.50 -11.54
C LEU A 141 -14.73 -0.74 -11.97
N ILE A 142 -13.52 -0.85 -11.47
CA ILE A 142 -12.65 -2.01 -11.66
C ILE A 142 -12.41 -2.73 -10.34
N ALA A 143 -11.89 -3.96 -10.40
CA ALA A 143 -11.52 -4.70 -9.20
C ALA A 143 -10.30 -4.07 -8.53
N ASN A 144 -10.28 -4.08 -7.18
CA ASN A 144 -9.10 -3.79 -6.37
C ASN A 144 -9.03 -4.75 -5.20
N THR A 145 -7.84 -5.29 -4.95
CA THR A 145 -7.57 -6.21 -3.85
C THR A 145 -6.39 -5.69 -3.06
N GLY A 146 -6.62 -5.27 -1.82
CA GLY A 146 -5.56 -4.92 -0.87
C GLY A 146 -4.97 -6.18 -0.24
N PHE A 147 -3.72 -6.09 0.21
CA PHE A 147 -3.00 -7.20 0.82
C PHE A 147 -2.53 -6.84 2.23
N LEU A 148 -2.91 -7.69 3.20
CA LEU A 148 -2.38 -7.65 4.56
C LEU A 148 -1.32 -8.74 4.71
N ILE A 149 -0.10 -8.33 4.98
CA ILE A 149 1.08 -9.18 5.06
C ILE A 149 1.42 -9.44 6.53
N ASP A 150 1.55 -10.71 6.90
CA ASP A 150 1.87 -11.21 8.26
C ASP A 150 0.97 -10.62 9.37
N GLY A 151 -0.27 -10.23 9.02
CA GLY A 151 -1.18 -9.54 9.94
C GLY A 151 -0.66 -8.18 10.43
N ARG A 152 0.30 -7.57 9.75
CA ARG A 152 1.04 -6.36 10.20
C ARG A 152 1.03 -5.22 9.20
N LEU A 153 1.43 -5.47 7.94
CA LEU A 153 1.52 -4.45 6.90
C LEU A 153 0.33 -4.56 5.96
N PHE A 154 -0.42 -3.48 5.79
CA PHE A 154 -1.51 -3.41 4.84
C PHE A 154 -1.19 -2.48 3.67
N HIS A 155 -1.29 -3.03 2.45
CA HIS A 155 -1.24 -2.29 1.20
C HIS A 155 -2.64 -2.28 0.58
N PRO A 156 -3.34 -1.12 0.57
CA PRO A 156 -4.75 -1.07 0.18
C PRO A 156 -4.97 -1.12 -1.35
N GLY A 157 -3.93 -0.91 -2.16
CA GLY A 157 -4.10 -0.49 -3.55
C GLY A 157 -4.80 0.87 -3.61
N ASP A 158 -5.76 1.00 -4.50
CA ASP A 158 -6.52 2.24 -4.71
C ASP A 158 -7.95 2.17 -4.16
N ALA A 159 -8.03 1.85 -2.89
CA ALA A 159 -9.27 1.86 -2.11
C ALA A 159 -9.01 2.16 -0.64
N LEU A 160 -9.97 2.75 0.06
CA LEU A 160 -9.93 2.97 1.51
C LEU A 160 -10.56 1.78 2.25
N THR A 161 -10.11 0.57 1.95
CA THR A 161 -10.58 -0.65 2.59
C THR A 161 -10.09 -0.74 4.03
N ILE A 162 -10.94 -1.19 4.95
CA ILE A 162 -10.58 -1.45 6.35
C ILE A 162 -10.57 -2.97 6.56
N PRO A 163 -9.42 -3.58 6.85
CA PRO A 163 -9.35 -4.97 7.29
C PRO A 163 -10.11 -5.19 8.60
N ASP A 164 -10.60 -6.42 8.81
CA ASP A 164 -11.31 -6.82 10.03
C ASP A 164 -10.37 -7.08 11.23
N GLN A 165 -9.08 -6.84 11.06
CA GLN A 165 -8.05 -6.99 12.09
C GLN A 165 -7.12 -5.76 12.17
N PRO A 166 -6.45 -5.53 13.31
CA PRO A 166 -5.55 -4.40 13.49
C PRO A 166 -4.38 -4.41 12.50
N VAL A 167 -4.02 -3.23 12.00
CA VAL A 167 -2.88 -3.00 11.11
C VAL A 167 -1.79 -2.22 11.83
N SER A 168 -0.58 -2.76 11.87
CA SER A 168 0.56 -2.06 12.48
C SER A 168 1.21 -1.05 11.56
N THR A 169 1.38 -1.42 10.29
CA THR A 169 2.03 -0.61 9.26
C THR A 169 1.09 -0.42 8.08
N LEU A 170 0.76 0.82 7.77
CA LEU A 170 -0.13 1.17 6.67
C LEU A 170 0.66 1.77 5.50
N MET A 171 0.47 1.22 4.31
CA MET A 171 0.86 1.90 3.08
C MET A 171 -0.21 2.93 2.74
N LEU A 172 0.11 4.21 2.90
CA LEU A 172 -0.82 5.33 2.88
C LEU A 172 -0.86 6.00 1.49
N PRO A 173 -1.92 5.83 0.69
CA PRO A 173 -2.04 6.53 -0.60
C PRO A 173 -2.37 8.01 -0.35
N ILE A 174 -1.46 8.93 -0.71
CA ILE A 174 -1.62 10.35 -0.36
C ILE A 174 -2.23 11.21 -1.46
N HIS A 175 -2.35 10.72 -2.67
CA HIS A 175 -2.91 11.46 -3.79
C HIS A 175 -3.43 10.53 -4.88
N ALA A 176 -4.67 10.76 -5.31
CA ALA A 176 -5.26 10.12 -6.49
C ALA A 176 -6.46 10.93 -6.99
N PRO A 177 -6.90 10.78 -8.25
CA PRO A 177 -8.09 11.46 -8.77
C PRO A 177 -9.38 11.11 -8.03
N TRP A 178 -9.44 9.95 -7.39
CA TRP A 178 -10.57 9.48 -6.59
C TRP A 178 -10.50 9.89 -5.11
N LEU A 179 -9.36 10.43 -4.65
CA LEU A 179 -9.08 10.61 -3.23
C LEU A 179 -9.39 12.04 -2.77
N ARG A 180 -10.26 12.18 -1.78
CA ARG A 180 -10.40 13.41 -0.99
C ARG A 180 -9.53 13.30 0.25
N ILE A 181 -8.76 14.36 0.53
CA ILE A 181 -7.87 14.37 1.69
C ILE A 181 -8.62 14.18 3.03
N ALA A 182 -9.86 14.65 3.13
CA ALA A 182 -10.69 14.45 4.30
C ALA A 182 -10.98 12.96 4.53
N ASP A 183 -11.36 12.24 3.47
CA ASP A 183 -11.66 10.81 3.55
C ASP A 183 -10.41 10.00 3.92
N LEU A 184 -9.24 10.40 3.41
CA LEU A 184 -7.95 9.80 3.78
C LEU A 184 -7.64 9.98 5.28
N ILE A 185 -7.85 11.19 5.80
CA ILE A 185 -7.60 11.50 7.23
C ILE A 185 -8.53 10.66 8.10
N ASP A 186 -9.82 10.63 7.79
CA ASP A 186 -10.81 9.90 8.58
C ASP A 186 -10.56 8.40 8.53
N TRP A 187 -10.28 7.83 7.34
CA TRP A 187 -9.91 6.43 7.16
C TRP A 187 -8.63 6.07 7.93
N SER A 188 -7.59 6.91 7.86
CA SER A 188 -6.33 6.65 8.56
C SER A 188 -6.52 6.64 10.08
N ARG A 189 -7.38 7.51 10.61
CA ARG A 189 -7.73 7.56 12.03
C ARG A 189 -8.53 6.35 12.48
N GLU A 190 -9.44 5.86 11.63
CA GLU A 190 -10.22 4.64 11.89
C GLU A 190 -9.34 3.39 11.86
N MET A 191 -8.43 3.29 10.89
CA MET A 191 -7.42 2.24 10.81
C MET A 191 -6.49 2.21 12.02
N CYS A 192 -6.20 3.38 12.59
CA CYS A 192 -5.33 3.56 13.76
C CYS A 192 -4.01 2.77 13.68
N PRO A 193 -3.23 2.83 12.59
CA PRO A 193 -1.99 2.09 12.50
C PRO A 193 -0.93 2.69 13.43
N ARG A 194 0.04 1.89 13.83
CA ARG A 194 1.19 2.38 14.62
C ARG A 194 2.07 3.32 13.83
N ARG A 195 2.21 3.05 12.51
CA ARG A 195 2.99 3.88 11.55
C ARG A 195 2.40 3.77 10.15
N ALA A 196 2.69 4.75 9.33
CA ALA A 196 2.31 4.76 7.93
C ALA A 196 3.49 5.16 7.03
N PHE A 197 3.63 4.50 5.89
CA PHE A 197 4.55 4.88 4.83
C PHE A 197 3.77 5.32 3.60
N VAL A 198 4.20 6.44 3.03
CA VAL A 198 3.52 7.05 1.88
C VAL A 198 3.68 6.21 0.62
N VAL A 199 2.56 5.98 -0.05
CA VAL A 199 2.47 5.47 -1.42
C VAL A 199 1.60 6.39 -2.26
N HIS A 200 1.50 6.11 -3.55
CA HIS A 200 0.71 6.87 -4.52
C HIS A 200 1.12 8.36 -4.60
N ASP A 201 2.42 8.62 -4.53
CA ASP A 201 3.00 9.97 -4.51
C ASP A 201 3.67 10.39 -5.83
N GLY A 202 3.73 9.50 -6.82
CA GLY A 202 4.45 9.71 -8.07
C GLY A 202 3.86 10.80 -8.98
N PHE A 203 2.61 11.20 -8.75
CA PHE A 203 1.96 12.32 -9.49
C PHE A 203 2.16 13.68 -8.82
N LEU A 204 2.74 13.72 -7.63
CA LEU A 204 2.98 14.96 -6.91
C LEU A 204 4.41 15.48 -7.13
N ASN A 205 4.52 16.78 -7.34
CA ASN A 205 5.79 17.47 -7.20
C ASN A 205 6.09 17.80 -5.72
N SER A 206 7.26 18.35 -5.43
CA SER A 206 7.68 18.69 -4.07
C SER A 206 6.72 19.62 -3.32
N VAL A 207 6.05 20.52 -4.04
CA VAL A 207 5.06 21.45 -3.45
C VAL A 207 3.80 20.69 -3.03
N GLY A 208 3.28 19.82 -3.91
CA GLY A 208 2.12 18.97 -3.60
C GLY A 208 2.40 18.03 -2.42
N ILE A 209 3.59 17.42 -2.38
CA ILE A 209 4.02 16.55 -1.29
C ILE A 209 4.07 17.32 0.04
N ALA A 210 4.66 18.53 0.04
CA ALA A 210 4.73 19.36 1.24
C ALA A 210 3.34 19.83 1.70
N PHE A 211 2.45 20.18 0.77
CA PHE A 211 1.08 20.60 1.08
C PHE A 211 0.28 19.48 1.72
N VAL A 212 0.24 18.31 1.09
CA VAL A 212 -0.46 17.13 1.65
C VAL A 212 0.16 16.73 3.00
N GLY A 213 1.50 16.73 3.08
CA GLY A 213 2.21 16.45 4.31
C GLY A 213 1.86 17.39 5.47
N GLY A 214 1.64 18.68 5.19
CA GLY A 214 1.15 19.65 6.16
C GLY A 214 -0.24 19.32 6.71
N LEU A 215 -1.14 18.77 5.87
CA LEU A 215 -2.47 18.36 6.31
C LEU A 215 -2.47 17.06 7.12
N LEU A 216 -1.59 16.10 6.77
CA LEU A 216 -1.50 14.80 7.45
C LEU A 216 -0.71 14.86 8.76
N GLY A 217 0.16 15.85 8.92
CA GLY A 217 1.05 16.03 10.07
C GLY A 217 0.45 16.86 11.21
N GLU A 218 1.32 17.20 12.16
CA GLU A 218 0.95 17.93 13.39
C GLU A 218 0.48 19.38 13.14
N ASN A 219 0.84 19.96 12.00
CA ASN A 219 0.46 21.33 11.62
C ASN A 219 -0.92 21.41 10.96
N GLY A 220 -1.57 20.28 10.73
CA GLY A 220 -2.89 20.16 10.15
C GLY A 220 -3.85 19.33 11.01
N PRO A 221 -4.96 18.84 10.42
CA PRO A 221 -5.85 17.92 11.10
C PRO A 221 -5.16 16.66 11.61
N GLY A 222 -4.12 16.20 10.90
CA GLY A 222 -3.30 15.04 11.26
C GLY A 222 -4.05 13.71 11.17
N ILE A 223 -3.31 12.63 11.06
CA ILE A 223 -3.85 11.26 11.03
C ILE A 223 -3.67 10.50 12.35
N ASN A 224 -3.19 11.16 13.40
CA ASN A 224 -2.92 10.60 14.73
C ASN A 224 -1.89 9.43 14.72
N THR A 225 -1.10 9.33 13.66
CA THR A 225 -0.15 8.25 13.42
C THR A 225 1.17 8.84 12.95
N SER A 226 2.28 8.25 13.38
CA SER A 226 3.58 8.57 12.78
C SER A 226 3.58 8.15 11.31
N TYR A 227 3.74 9.10 10.39
CA TYR A 227 3.86 8.81 8.99
C TYR A 227 5.19 9.30 8.42
N ARG A 228 5.67 8.61 7.39
CA ARG A 228 6.93 8.95 6.74
C ARG A 228 6.82 8.70 5.23
N ARG A 229 7.31 9.65 4.44
CA ARG A 229 7.54 9.44 3.03
C ARG A 229 8.93 8.87 2.83
N LEU A 230 9.01 7.72 2.18
CA LEU A 230 10.28 7.12 1.76
C LEU A 230 10.61 7.60 0.34
N ALA A 231 11.87 7.92 0.10
CA ALA A 231 12.37 8.13 -1.26
C ALA A 231 12.39 6.79 -2.03
N PRO A 232 12.37 6.82 -3.37
CA PRO A 232 12.66 5.61 -4.14
C PRO A 232 13.99 4.99 -3.72
N MET A 233 14.03 3.67 -3.57
CA MET A 233 15.15 2.85 -3.10
C MET A 233 15.49 3.03 -1.61
N GLU A 234 14.72 3.80 -0.85
CA GLU A 234 14.91 3.90 0.59
C GLU A 234 14.35 2.66 1.29
N GLU A 235 15.12 2.17 2.27
CA GLU A 235 14.84 0.95 3.02
C GLU A 235 14.44 1.25 4.47
N VAL A 236 13.60 0.39 5.02
CA VAL A 236 13.22 0.37 6.44
C VAL A 236 13.22 -1.07 6.91
N ASP A 237 13.93 -1.32 7.99
CA ASP A 237 13.93 -2.62 8.67
C ASP A 237 12.83 -2.69 9.74
N ASP A 238 12.45 -3.91 10.12
CA ASP A 238 11.52 -4.24 11.22
C ASP A 238 10.13 -3.62 11.09
N ILE A 239 9.49 -3.84 9.94
CA ILE A 239 8.13 -3.38 9.68
C ILE A 239 7.07 -4.35 10.18
#